data_b0001d67eed9f59f10a0fab79c20fb8d
#
_entry.id   b0001d67eed9f59f10a0fab79c20fb8d
#
_cell.length_a   1.000
_cell.length_b   1.000
_cell.length_c   1.000
_cell.angle_alpha   90.00
_cell.angle_beta   90.00
_cell.angle_gamma   90.00
#
_symmetry.space_group_name_H-M   'P 1'
#
loop_
_entity.id
_entity.type
_entity.pdbx_description
1 polymer ?
#
loop_
_entity_poly.entity_id
_entity_poly.type
_entity_poly.pdbx_seq_one_letter_code
_entity_poly.pdbx_strand_id
1 'polypeptide(L)'
;MIPKERNLKKLFPRIKGYFSPKIIGEVNDVYVKITKVKGQDVPWHTHDHEDEMFYMVKGSLVMELENHKSFVLKEGEYFIVNKGIQHRVYSKQECWILLIENKHTKHTGNVQSHITKSIQEQF
;
A
#
# COMPACT_ATOMS: atom_id res chain seq x y z
N MET A 1 18.13 1.66 21.55
CA MET A 1 17.12 0.58 21.44
C MET A 1 17.65 -0.52 20.54
N ILE A 2 17.56 -1.76 20.98
CA ILE A 2 17.98 -2.89 20.17
C ILE A 2 16.83 -3.26 19.23
N PRO A 3 17.05 -3.27 17.91
CA PRO A 3 16.02 -3.69 16.97
C PRO A 3 15.62 -5.15 17.19
N LYS A 4 14.36 -5.45 16.93
CA LYS A 4 13.84 -6.82 17.00
C LYS A 4 13.32 -7.22 15.63
N GLU A 5 13.52 -8.50 15.31
CA GLU A 5 12.83 -9.10 14.17
C GLU A 5 11.32 -9.07 14.39
N ARG A 6 10.57 -8.97 13.31
CA ARG A 6 9.11 -8.95 13.34
C ARG A 6 8.55 -9.95 12.35
N ASN A 7 7.40 -10.47 12.67
CA ASN A 7 6.71 -11.46 11.84
C ASN A 7 5.45 -10.84 11.24
N LEU A 8 5.40 -10.74 9.92
CA LEU A 8 4.26 -10.13 9.22
C LEU A 8 2.95 -10.85 9.52
N LYS A 9 2.98 -12.18 9.60
CA LYS A 9 1.78 -12.97 9.91
C LYS A 9 1.20 -12.65 11.30
N LYS A 10 2.04 -12.15 12.20
CA LYS A 10 1.62 -11.71 13.53
C LYS A 10 1.21 -10.25 13.57
N LEU A 11 1.74 -9.43 12.66
CA LEU A 11 1.43 -8.00 12.62
C LEU A 11 0.09 -7.71 11.96
N PHE A 12 -0.19 -8.37 10.82
CA PHE A 12 -1.42 -8.10 10.07
C PHE A 12 -2.70 -8.32 10.90
N PRO A 13 -2.83 -9.37 11.71
CA PRO A 13 -4.04 -9.54 12.53
C PRO A 13 -4.32 -8.39 13.51
N ARG A 14 -3.29 -7.58 13.83
CA ARG A 14 -3.46 -6.43 14.71
C ARG A 14 -4.05 -5.21 13.99
N ILE A 15 -4.05 -5.21 12.66
CA ILE A 15 -4.63 -4.12 11.88
C ILE A 15 -6.14 -4.24 11.92
N LYS A 16 -6.79 -3.18 12.37
CA LYS A 16 -8.24 -3.08 12.39
C LYS A 16 -8.69 -2.23 11.20
N GLY A 17 -9.61 -2.77 10.42
CA GLY A 17 -10.14 -2.06 9.26
C GLY A 17 -9.29 -2.18 8.01
N TYR A 18 -9.80 -1.59 6.95
CA TYR A 18 -9.21 -1.65 5.62
C TYR A 18 -8.76 -0.27 5.17
N PHE A 19 -7.87 -0.22 4.18
CA PHE A 19 -7.38 1.03 3.59
C PHE A 19 -6.76 1.97 4.63
N SER A 20 -6.10 1.39 5.64
CA SER A 20 -5.49 2.15 6.72
C SER A 20 -4.03 1.71 6.90
N PRO A 21 -3.12 2.23 6.09
CA PRO A 21 -1.70 1.83 6.15
C PRO A 21 -1.09 2.12 7.51
N LYS A 22 -0.22 1.22 7.96
CA LYS A 22 0.56 1.38 9.18
C LYS A 22 2.04 1.30 8.86
N ILE A 23 2.80 2.25 9.37
CA ILE A 23 4.26 2.27 9.25
C ILE A 23 4.82 1.27 10.25
N ILE A 24 5.54 0.27 9.75
CA ILE A 24 6.16 -0.76 10.60
C ILE A 24 7.68 -0.65 10.66
N GLY A 25 8.28 0.18 9.84
CA GLY A 25 9.73 0.37 9.84
C GLY A 25 10.19 1.42 8.86
N GLU A 26 11.47 1.74 8.95
CA GLU A 26 12.14 2.71 8.09
C GLU A 26 13.44 2.13 7.58
N VAL A 27 13.75 2.42 6.32
CA VAL A 27 15.06 2.13 5.74
C VAL A 27 15.50 3.40 5.01
N ASN A 28 16.42 4.16 5.60
CA ASN A 28 16.84 5.48 5.10
C ASN A 28 15.60 6.38 4.88
N ASP A 29 15.39 6.89 3.66
CA ASP A 29 14.28 7.79 3.36
C ASP A 29 13.00 7.04 2.94
N VAL A 30 12.90 5.76 3.29
CA VAL A 30 11.82 4.89 2.88
C VAL A 30 11.07 4.36 4.10
N TYR A 31 9.74 4.41 4.03
CA TYR A 31 8.88 3.72 4.99
C TYR A 31 8.49 2.34 4.46
N VAL A 32 8.49 1.38 5.37
CA VAL A 32 7.88 0.08 5.15
C VAL A 32 6.53 0.09 5.84
N LYS A 33 5.47 -0.15 5.07
CA LYS A 33 4.10 -0.08 5.56
C LYS A 33 3.37 -1.39 5.31
N ILE A 34 2.34 -1.64 6.09
CA ILE A 34 1.41 -2.75 5.84
C ILE A 34 -0.01 -2.21 5.83
N THR A 35 -0.85 -2.81 5.01
CA THR A 35 -2.26 -2.45 4.93
C THR A 35 -3.09 -3.66 4.50
N LYS A 36 -4.33 -3.69 4.94
CA LYS A 36 -5.33 -4.64 4.46
C LYS A 36 -6.26 -3.93 3.49
N VAL A 37 -6.64 -4.61 2.44
CA VAL A 37 -7.58 -4.10 1.44
C VAL A 37 -8.70 -5.11 1.25
N LYS A 38 -9.94 -4.62 1.19
CA LYS A 38 -11.11 -5.37 0.80
C LYS A 38 -12.12 -4.40 0.21
N GLY A 39 -12.59 -4.69 -0.99
CA GLY A 39 -13.49 -3.79 -1.70
C GLY A 39 -12.74 -2.76 -2.52
N GLN A 40 -13.45 -1.70 -2.93
CA GLN A 40 -12.94 -0.69 -3.83
C GLN A 40 -13.23 0.71 -3.26
N ASP A 41 -12.27 1.23 -2.50
CA ASP A 41 -12.36 2.59 -1.93
C ASP A 41 -11.18 3.48 -2.34
N VAL A 42 -10.19 2.92 -3.02
CA VAL A 42 -9.01 3.69 -3.46
C VAL A 42 -9.39 4.46 -4.73
N PRO A 43 -9.30 5.80 -4.73
CA PRO A 43 -9.56 6.56 -5.94
C PRO A 43 -8.43 6.40 -6.97
N TRP A 44 -8.73 6.71 -8.24
CA TRP A 44 -7.68 6.91 -9.23
C TRP A 44 -6.80 8.06 -8.75
N HIS A 45 -5.49 7.84 -8.72
CA HIS A 45 -4.53 8.84 -8.23
C HIS A 45 -3.13 8.61 -8.79
N THR A 46 -2.28 9.61 -8.61
CA THR A 46 -0.85 9.52 -8.95
C THR A 46 -0.01 9.95 -7.76
N HIS A 47 1.22 9.45 -7.76
CA HIS A 47 2.30 10.00 -6.93
C HIS A 47 3.30 10.65 -7.89
N ASP A 48 3.28 11.98 -7.96
CA ASP A 48 4.02 12.69 -9.01
C ASP A 48 5.54 12.60 -8.88
N HIS A 49 6.04 12.36 -7.67
CA HIS A 49 7.47 12.39 -7.38
C HIS A 49 8.01 11.11 -6.77
N GLU A 50 7.16 10.12 -6.48
CA GLU A 50 7.57 8.92 -5.77
C GLU A 50 7.12 7.65 -6.48
N ASP A 51 8.02 6.66 -6.49
CA ASP A 51 7.65 5.29 -6.86
C ASP A 51 7.03 4.60 -5.63
N GLU A 52 6.16 3.63 -5.89
CA GLU A 52 5.52 2.87 -4.83
C GLU A 52 5.56 1.38 -5.15
N MET A 53 6.09 0.57 -4.24
CA MET A 53 6.15 -0.87 -4.42
C MET A 53 5.06 -1.56 -3.61
N PHE A 54 4.30 -2.42 -4.27
CA PHE A 54 3.29 -3.30 -3.67
C PHE A 54 3.85 -4.72 -3.64
N TYR A 55 3.82 -5.36 -2.48
CA TYR A 55 4.17 -6.77 -2.34
C TYR A 55 3.01 -7.51 -1.67
N MET A 56 2.54 -8.59 -2.29
CA MET A 56 1.38 -9.35 -1.79
C MET A 56 1.81 -10.39 -0.77
N VAL A 57 1.47 -10.14 0.49
CA VAL A 57 1.76 -11.06 1.59
C VAL A 57 0.72 -12.16 1.65
N LYS A 58 -0.55 -11.85 1.39
CA LYS A 58 -1.65 -12.81 1.42
C LYS A 58 -2.78 -12.36 0.51
N GLY A 59 -3.37 -13.29 -0.23
CA GLY A 59 -4.48 -13.00 -1.12
C GLY A 59 -4.03 -12.41 -2.44
N SER A 60 -4.94 -11.71 -3.10
CA SER A 60 -4.69 -11.11 -4.41
C SER A 60 -5.27 -9.71 -4.50
N LEU A 61 -4.69 -8.90 -5.37
CA LEU A 61 -5.06 -7.50 -5.57
C LEU A 61 -5.19 -7.24 -7.05
N VAL A 62 -6.29 -6.59 -7.46
CA VAL A 62 -6.41 -6.12 -8.84
C VAL A 62 -5.75 -4.75 -8.94
N MET A 63 -4.78 -4.64 -9.83
CA MET A 63 -4.07 -3.41 -10.11
C MET A 63 -4.58 -2.83 -11.43
N GLU A 64 -5.03 -1.59 -11.39
CA GLU A 64 -5.48 -0.87 -12.58
C GLU A 64 -4.55 0.31 -12.84
N LEU A 65 -3.98 0.35 -14.03
CA LEU A 65 -3.13 1.44 -14.50
C LEU A 65 -3.82 2.13 -15.67
N GLU A 66 -3.72 3.44 -15.71
CA GLU A 66 -4.29 4.22 -16.83
C GLU A 66 -3.71 3.76 -18.15
N ASN A 67 -4.58 3.57 -19.15
CA ASN A 67 -4.22 3.16 -20.51
C ASN A 67 -3.57 1.77 -20.61
N HIS A 68 -3.74 0.94 -19.59
CA HIS A 68 -3.23 -0.43 -19.59
C HIS A 68 -4.34 -1.39 -19.16
N LYS A 69 -4.21 -2.64 -19.60
CA LYS A 69 -5.11 -3.69 -19.15
C LYS A 69 -4.83 -3.98 -17.67
N SER A 70 -5.89 -4.08 -16.86
CA SER A 70 -5.75 -4.45 -15.46
C SER A 70 -5.16 -5.85 -15.32
N PHE A 71 -4.52 -6.10 -14.18
CA PHE A 71 -3.95 -7.40 -13.89
C PHE A 71 -4.10 -7.71 -12.41
N VAL A 72 -3.97 -8.99 -12.07
CA VAL A 72 -4.05 -9.48 -10.69
C VAL A 72 -2.65 -9.72 -10.16
N LEU A 73 -2.35 -9.08 -9.03
CA LEU A 73 -1.12 -9.31 -8.28
C LEU A 73 -1.42 -10.37 -7.24
N LYS A 74 -0.70 -11.50 -7.31
CA LYS A 74 -0.96 -12.68 -6.47
C LYS A 74 0.02 -12.77 -5.31
N GLU A 75 -0.32 -13.60 -4.35
CA GLU A 75 0.53 -13.83 -3.18
C GLU A 75 1.97 -14.15 -3.60
N GLY A 76 2.92 -13.45 -2.97
CA GLY A 76 4.34 -13.59 -3.28
C GLY A 76 4.83 -12.73 -4.44
N GLU A 77 3.93 -12.08 -5.17
CA GLU A 77 4.30 -11.20 -6.28
C GLU A 77 4.42 -9.75 -5.82
N TYR A 78 5.23 -8.98 -6.52
CA TYR A 78 5.33 -7.53 -6.27
C TYR A 78 5.21 -6.76 -7.58
N PHE A 79 4.84 -5.50 -7.47
CA PHE A 79 4.77 -4.59 -8.60
C PHE A 79 5.17 -3.19 -8.15
N ILE A 80 5.96 -2.51 -8.96
CA ILE A 80 6.38 -1.13 -8.69
C ILE A 80 5.58 -0.21 -9.59
N VAL A 81 4.76 0.64 -8.97
CA VAL A 81 4.08 1.73 -9.68
C VAL A 81 5.04 2.89 -9.73
N ASN A 82 5.59 3.19 -10.90
CA ASN A 82 6.51 4.30 -11.05
C ASN A 82 5.78 5.64 -10.92
N LYS A 83 6.53 6.66 -10.49
CA LYS A 83 6.00 8.01 -10.34
C LYS A 83 5.28 8.48 -11.59
N GLY A 84 4.20 9.24 -11.40
CA GLY A 84 3.41 9.80 -12.50
C GLY A 84 2.39 8.86 -13.11
N ILE A 85 2.33 7.60 -12.70
CA ILE A 85 1.36 6.64 -13.25
C ILE A 85 0.05 6.73 -12.48
N GLN A 86 -1.03 7.05 -13.20
CA GLN A 86 -2.37 7.06 -12.65
C GLN A 86 -2.81 5.63 -12.40
N HIS A 87 -3.21 5.32 -11.18
CA HIS A 87 -3.55 3.96 -10.79
C HIS A 87 -4.59 3.90 -9.68
N ARG A 88 -5.19 2.74 -9.52
CA ARG A 88 -5.99 2.38 -8.35
C ARG A 88 -5.95 0.86 -8.16
N VAL A 89 -6.35 0.42 -6.98
CA VAL A 89 -6.36 -1.00 -6.61
C VAL A 89 -7.68 -1.39 -5.97
N TYR A 90 -8.05 -2.66 -6.10
CA TYR A 90 -9.18 -3.20 -5.37
C TYR A 90 -9.02 -4.72 -5.16
N SER A 91 -9.78 -5.25 -4.21
CA SER A 91 -9.82 -6.68 -3.95
C SER A 91 -11.21 -7.08 -3.48
N LYS A 92 -11.74 -8.18 -4.03
CA LYS A 92 -13.04 -8.71 -3.60
C LYS A 92 -12.97 -9.28 -2.18
N GLN A 93 -11.86 -9.93 -1.86
CA GLN A 93 -11.64 -10.54 -0.56
C GLN A 93 -10.48 -9.86 0.15
N GLU A 94 -10.41 -10.02 1.46
CA GLU A 94 -9.33 -9.45 2.24
C GLU A 94 -7.97 -9.87 1.69
N CYS A 95 -7.10 -8.92 1.47
CA CYS A 95 -5.71 -9.17 1.09
C CYS A 95 -4.77 -8.35 1.94
N TRP A 96 -3.54 -8.82 2.07
CA TRP A 96 -2.50 -8.23 2.91
C TRP A 96 -1.36 -7.73 2.03
N ILE A 97 -1.08 -6.46 2.13
CA ILE A 97 -0.11 -5.77 1.28
C ILE A 97 1.00 -5.16 2.12
N LEU A 98 2.24 -5.38 1.69
CA LEU A 98 3.38 -4.63 2.19
C LEU A 98 3.72 -3.57 1.16
N LEU A 99 3.84 -2.33 1.60
CA LEU A 99 4.16 -1.19 0.76
C LEU A 99 5.55 -0.66 1.12
N ILE A 100 6.32 -0.35 0.11
CA ILE A 100 7.61 0.33 0.27
C ILE A 100 7.54 1.62 -0.52
N GLU A 101 7.71 2.75 0.16
CA GLU A 101 7.57 4.06 -0.45
C GLU A 101 8.35 5.14 0.30
N ASN A 102 8.68 6.21 -0.41
CA ASN A 102 9.39 7.34 0.18
C ASN A 102 8.59 7.94 1.34
N LYS A 103 9.28 8.48 2.34
CA LYS A 103 8.66 9.08 3.53
C LYS A 103 7.68 10.22 3.23
N HIS A 104 7.82 10.87 2.08
CA HIS A 104 6.96 11.98 1.68
C HIS A 104 5.75 11.55 0.86
N THR A 105 5.59 10.24 0.62
CA THR A 105 4.48 9.72 -0.20
C THR A 105 3.14 9.91 0.53
N LYS A 106 2.21 10.58 -0.13
CA LYS A 106 0.86 10.77 0.39
C LYS A 106 0.02 9.51 0.12
N HIS A 107 -0.76 9.10 1.10
CA HIS A 107 -1.53 7.84 1.06
C HIS A 107 -2.35 7.67 -0.22
N THR A 108 -3.09 8.68 -0.61
CA THR A 108 -3.90 8.66 -1.84
C THR A 108 -3.37 9.62 -2.90
N GLY A 109 -2.06 9.83 -2.91
CA GLY A 109 -1.38 10.65 -3.91
C GLY A 109 -1.92 12.07 -3.97
N ASN A 110 -2.27 12.50 -5.17
CA ASN A 110 -2.77 13.86 -5.44
C ASN A 110 -4.26 14.03 -5.15
N VAL A 111 -4.93 13.01 -4.62
CA VAL A 111 -6.39 13.02 -4.36
C VAL A 111 -6.68 12.89 -2.87
N GLN A 112 -7.52 13.79 -2.34
CA GLN A 112 -8.04 13.66 -0.97
C GLN A 112 -9.35 12.87 -1.04
N SER A 113 -9.50 11.84 -0.20
CA SER A 113 -10.71 11.03 -0.13
C SER A 113 -11.02 10.65 1.31
N HIS A 114 -12.14 9.95 1.54
CA HIS A 114 -12.54 9.53 2.88
C HIS A 114 -11.58 8.52 3.51
N ILE A 115 -10.76 7.82 2.71
CA ILE A 115 -9.79 6.86 3.22
C ILE A 115 -8.42 7.49 3.47
N THR A 116 -8.18 8.74 3.05
CA THR A 116 -6.85 9.37 3.12
C THR A 116 -6.39 9.52 4.57
N LYS A 117 -5.19 9.02 4.86
CA LYS A 117 -4.53 9.11 6.16
C LYS A 117 -3.29 9.97 6.04
N SER A 118 -3.10 10.90 7.00
CA SER A 118 -1.86 11.65 7.09
C SER A 118 -0.70 10.72 7.49
N ILE A 119 0.53 11.18 7.31
CA ILE A 119 1.71 10.41 7.75
C ILE A 119 1.62 10.14 9.26
N GLN A 120 1.19 11.12 10.05
CA GLN A 120 1.04 10.95 11.50
C GLN A 120 0.03 9.87 11.85
N GLU A 121 -1.08 9.78 11.12
CA GLU A 121 -2.11 8.77 11.35
C GLU A 121 -1.67 7.36 10.98
N GLN A 122 -0.58 7.20 10.22
CA GLN A 122 -0.07 5.90 9.78
C GLN A 122 0.92 5.27 10.78
N PHE A 123 1.34 6.00 11.78
CA PHE A 123 2.23 5.46 12.82
C PHE A 123 1.50 4.56 13.80
#